data_7b32c503783782e1cd0448c077267624
#
_entry.id   7b32c503783782e1cd0448c077267624
#
_cell.length_a   1.000
_cell.length_b   1.000
_cell.length_c   1.000
_cell.angle_alpha   90.00
_cell.angle_beta   90.00
_cell.angle_gamma   90.00
#
_symmetry.space_group_name_H-M   'P 1'
#
loop_
_entity.id
_entity.type
_entity.pdbx_description
1 polymer ?
#
loop_
_entity_poly.entity_id
_entity_poly.type
_entity_poly.pdbx_seq_one_letter_code
_entity_poly.pdbx_strand_id
1 'polypeptide(L)'
;MIPTDGRHARRRSPWPIALGAGILAVVLVAGIMVYAALRGGSRDGFRGGEVAQVGPTEPAPTLQEPPPLENWPRWGITHTQYSADNEPRQVAEQARGVLGRVPMLQNQHIMGWGVGNPEPSPGQFSFHDLNRRLTFMASSRAVPVITLCCAPDWMKGGQAGRTDWSKNHTVAPKREHFDDFAKLAARVAKQYPTVKHYMVWNEFKGFWDPSTNRWDAEGYTEMYNKVYDALKKVNPEIKVGGPYIPIESNARTSNSELAGPWGTVDQRALDAIEYWIEHKKGADFIVVDGASMTNDKGNVPDDFAAQGKFGAITTWLRQKSGDLPVWWAEWYVEPDNSGWSEDKRVAVQASAMIEFARSGVTTALYWNPQSKNEGECSGCLWTPGRGEEMPMAGLLSGFTRWFPSGVRLEEVQSSDARVKTLAQTQQLVMVNTSDKDVTATVDGKQVTLRPYEIRWAGRGGA
;
A
#
# COMPACT_ATOMS: atom_id res chain seq x y z
N MET A 1 -51.27 22.26 -62.74
CA MET A 1 -51.16 23.19 -61.60
C MET A 1 -50.33 22.45 -60.53
N ILE A 2 -49.18 22.97 -60.28
CA ILE A 2 -48.30 22.88 -59.10
C ILE A 2 -47.68 21.51 -58.76
N PRO A 3 -46.36 21.45 -58.57
CA PRO A 3 -45.53 20.26 -58.48
C PRO A 3 -45.33 19.79 -57.06
N THR A 4 -45.03 18.51 -56.88
CA THR A 4 -44.65 17.87 -55.63
C THR A 4 -43.17 17.56 -55.62
N ASP A 5 -42.51 18.05 -54.60
CA ASP A 5 -41.08 17.89 -54.30
C ASP A 5 -40.83 16.55 -53.66
N GLY A 6 -39.89 15.78 -54.22
CA GLY A 6 -39.47 14.46 -53.73
C GLY A 6 -38.24 14.55 -52.86
N ARG A 7 -38.33 14.16 -51.58
CA ARG A 7 -37.16 13.99 -50.72
C ARG A 7 -36.73 12.54 -50.61
N HIS A 8 -35.57 12.25 -51.13
CA HIS A 8 -34.88 10.96 -50.95
C HIS A 8 -34.43 10.79 -49.49
N ALA A 9 -35.02 9.78 -48.84
CA ALA A 9 -34.55 9.28 -47.56
C ALA A 9 -33.34 8.36 -47.79
N ARG A 10 -32.15 8.76 -47.35
CA ARG A 10 -30.99 7.89 -47.27
C ARG A 10 -31.14 6.92 -46.09
N ARG A 11 -31.25 5.64 -46.37
CA ARG A 11 -31.12 4.55 -45.40
C ARG A 11 -29.68 4.55 -44.86
N ARG A 12 -29.52 4.74 -43.53
CA ARG A 12 -28.29 4.46 -42.81
C ARG A 12 -28.34 3.01 -42.36
N SER A 13 -27.35 2.22 -42.74
CA SER A 13 -27.12 0.89 -42.26
C SER A 13 -26.57 0.94 -40.80
N PRO A 14 -26.98 0.03 -39.92
CA PRO A 14 -26.38 -0.06 -38.57
C PRO A 14 -25.07 -0.86 -38.68
N TRP A 15 -23.96 -0.23 -38.39
CA TRP A 15 -22.71 -0.91 -38.09
C TRP A 15 -22.69 -1.31 -36.62
N PRO A 16 -22.13 -2.49 -36.27
CA PRO A 16 -22.17 -2.98 -34.91
C PRO A 16 -21.15 -2.26 -34.05
N ILE A 17 -21.62 -1.60 -33.00
CA ILE A 17 -20.82 -1.10 -31.87
C ILE A 17 -20.65 -2.27 -30.92
N ALA A 18 -19.62 -3.04 -31.06
CA ALA A 18 -19.28 -4.11 -30.13
C ALA A 18 -17.77 -4.44 -30.08
N LEU A 19 -16.90 -3.44 -30.17
CA LEU A 19 -15.44 -3.65 -30.02
C LEU A 19 -14.72 -2.51 -29.27
N GLY A 20 -15.47 -1.63 -28.58
CA GLY A 20 -14.89 -0.48 -27.90
C GLY A 20 -14.72 -0.62 -26.38
N ALA A 21 -15.42 -1.55 -25.73
CA ALA A 21 -15.49 -1.58 -24.28
C ALA A 21 -14.29 -2.28 -23.59
N GLY A 22 -13.63 -3.20 -24.28
CA GLY A 22 -12.49 -3.92 -23.71
C GLY A 22 -11.16 -3.15 -23.74
N ILE A 23 -10.99 -2.27 -24.71
CA ILE A 23 -9.76 -1.48 -24.87
C ILE A 23 -9.78 -0.24 -23.98
N LEU A 24 -10.96 0.30 -23.65
CA LEU A 24 -11.06 1.46 -22.76
C LEU A 24 -10.75 1.12 -21.30
N ALA A 25 -11.10 -0.10 -20.84
CA ALA A 25 -10.81 -0.54 -19.48
C ALA A 25 -9.29 -0.73 -19.26
N VAL A 26 -8.59 -1.33 -20.22
CA VAL A 26 -7.12 -1.52 -20.14
C VAL A 26 -6.36 -0.18 -20.23
N VAL A 27 -6.88 0.78 -20.99
CA VAL A 27 -6.28 2.13 -21.10
C VAL A 27 -6.57 2.98 -19.86
N LEU A 28 -7.71 2.78 -19.16
CA LEU A 28 -8.03 3.47 -17.90
C LEU A 28 -7.21 2.92 -16.72
N VAL A 29 -7.05 1.60 -16.61
CA VAL A 29 -6.20 0.98 -15.57
C VAL A 29 -4.73 1.34 -15.76
N ALA A 30 -4.22 1.33 -17.00
CA ALA A 30 -2.90 1.87 -17.31
C ALA A 30 -2.84 3.40 -17.14
N GLY A 31 -3.94 4.13 -17.37
CA GLY A 31 -4.04 5.58 -17.27
C GLY A 31 -4.01 6.07 -15.82
N ILE A 32 -4.66 5.41 -14.90
CA ILE A 32 -4.67 5.78 -13.48
C ILE A 32 -3.33 5.44 -12.83
N MET A 33 -2.74 4.29 -13.16
CA MET A 33 -1.41 3.92 -12.67
C MET A 33 -0.29 4.78 -13.28
N VAL A 34 -0.40 5.15 -14.57
CA VAL A 34 0.51 6.10 -15.23
C VAL A 34 0.27 7.52 -14.72
N TYR A 35 -0.96 7.91 -14.37
CA TYR A 35 -1.27 9.22 -13.85
C TYR A 35 -0.78 9.43 -12.41
N ALA A 36 -0.90 8.42 -11.54
CA ALA A 36 -0.28 8.44 -10.22
C ALA A 36 1.26 8.41 -10.31
N ALA A 37 1.82 7.63 -11.24
CA ALA A 37 3.26 7.61 -11.51
C ALA A 37 3.75 8.88 -12.22
N LEU A 38 2.95 9.53 -13.07
CA LEU A 38 3.34 10.74 -13.79
C LEU A 38 3.14 12.04 -12.98
N ARG A 39 2.22 12.06 -12.01
CA ARG A 39 2.17 13.17 -11.04
C ARG A 39 3.22 13.04 -9.94
N GLY A 40 3.68 11.81 -9.61
CA GLY A 40 4.86 11.59 -8.77
C GLY A 40 6.20 11.78 -9.49
N GLY A 41 6.21 11.85 -10.81
CA GLY A 41 7.40 11.94 -11.65
C GLY A 41 7.71 13.35 -12.11
N SER A 42 8.13 14.25 -11.21
CA SER A 42 8.83 15.45 -11.67
C SER A 42 10.16 15.04 -12.30
N ARG A 43 10.40 15.53 -13.52
CA ARG A 43 11.60 15.26 -14.33
C ARG A 43 12.93 15.80 -13.76
N ASP A 44 12.94 16.23 -12.51
CA ASP A 44 14.11 16.82 -11.86
C ASP A 44 14.69 15.89 -10.80
N GLY A 45 15.69 15.11 -11.14
CA GLY A 45 16.49 14.41 -10.14
C GLY A 45 17.37 13.28 -10.60
N PHE A 46 17.02 12.59 -11.66
CA PHE A 46 17.93 11.59 -12.24
C PHE A 46 18.38 12.03 -13.62
N ARG A 47 19.50 12.73 -13.71
CA ARG A 47 20.24 12.91 -14.99
C ARG A 47 20.65 11.51 -15.45
N GLY A 48 20.15 11.11 -16.61
CA GLY A 48 20.52 9.86 -17.25
C GLY A 48 22.03 9.80 -17.48
N GLY A 49 22.64 8.66 -17.16
CA GLY A 49 23.93 8.27 -17.70
C GLY A 49 25.12 8.21 -16.74
N GLU A 50 24.98 8.32 -15.43
CA GLU A 50 26.09 7.99 -14.54
C GLU A 50 26.15 6.48 -14.34
N VAL A 51 27.27 5.88 -14.81
CA VAL A 51 27.68 4.54 -14.41
C VAL A 51 27.94 4.61 -12.90
N ALA A 52 27.07 3.95 -12.11
CA ALA A 52 27.27 3.86 -10.67
C ALA A 52 28.68 3.31 -10.41
N GLN A 53 29.57 4.10 -9.84
CA GLN A 53 30.84 3.59 -9.34
C GLN A 53 30.53 2.59 -8.24
N VAL A 54 30.87 1.33 -8.45
CA VAL A 54 30.79 0.27 -7.45
C VAL A 54 31.92 0.55 -6.44
N GLY A 55 31.59 1.34 -5.42
CA GLY A 55 32.44 1.51 -4.25
C GLY A 55 32.40 0.26 -3.37
N PRO A 56 33.33 0.13 -2.41
CA PRO A 56 33.24 -0.92 -1.39
C PRO A 56 31.87 -0.84 -0.71
N THR A 57 31.25 -2.01 -0.48
CA THR A 57 29.92 -2.10 0.12
C THR A 57 29.97 -1.45 1.51
N GLU A 58 29.33 -0.30 1.67
CA GLU A 58 29.24 0.35 2.97
C GLU A 58 28.61 -0.60 4.00
N PRO A 59 29.04 -0.57 5.28
CA PRO A 59 28.43 -1.38 6.31
C PRO A 59 26.95 -1.04 6.47
N ALA A 60 26.14 -2.06 6.69
CA ALA A 60 24.72 -1.88 6.94
C ALA A 60 24.49 -1.09 8.24
N PRO A 61 23.45 -0.24 8.31
CA PRO A 61 23.07 0.42 9.55
C PRO A 61 22.60 -0.61 10.59
N THR A 62 22.82 -0.30 11.86
CA THR A 62 22.26 -1.09 12.97
C THR A 62 20.79 -0.76 13.11
N LEU A 63 19.93 -1.75 12.86
CA LEU A 63 18.48 -1.68 13.00
C LEU A 63 18.05 -2.35 14.30
N GLN A 64 16.90 -1.95 14.84
CA GLN A 64 16.32 -2.62 15.98
C GLN A 64 15.77 -3.99 15.59
N GLU A 65 15.92 -4.97 16.49
CA GLU A 65 15.22 -6.26 16.34
C GLU A 65 13.70 -6.03 16.38
N PRO A 66 12.92 -6.72 15.53
CA PRO A 66 11.47 -6.60 15.58
C PRO A 66 10.93 -7.10 16.93
N PRO A 67 9.88 -6.45 17.47
CA PRO A 67 9.24 -6.91 18.70
C PRO A 67 8.52 -8.25 18.47
N PRO A 68 8.25 -9.02 19.54
CA PRO A 68 7.43 -10.20 19.46
C PRO A 68 5.99 -9.87 19.02
N LEU A 69 5.25 -10.86 18.51
CA LEU A 69 3.91 -10.66 17.92
C LEU A 69 2.90 -10.05 18.89
N GLU A 70 2.98 -10.31 20.18
CA GLU A 70 2.13 -9.69 21.21
C GLU A 70 2.33 -8.18 21.34
N ASN A 71 3.48 -7.67 20.93
CA ASN A 71 3.84 -6.25 20.92
C ASN A 71 3.99 -5.69 19.50
N TRP A 72 3.47 -6.40 18.51
CA TRP A 72 3.58 -6.00 17.11
C TRP A 72 2.81 -4.71 16.83
N PRO A 73 3.44 -3.67 16.27
CA PRO A 73 2.83 -2.34 16.20
C PRO A 73 1.61 -2.23 15.28
N ARG A 74 1.27 -3.21 14.49
CA ARG A 74 0.20 -3.24 13.47
C ARG A 74 0.32 -2.15 12.41
N TRP A 75 0.56 -0.91 12.80
CA TRP A 75 0.49 0.28 11.95
C TRP A 75 1.88 0.72 11.52
N GLY A 76 1.94 1.31 10.35
CA GLY A 76 3.17 1.83 9.81
C GLY A 76 2.98 2.53 8.48
N ILE A 77 4.09 2.71 7.78
CA ILE A 77 4.14 3.39 6.49
C ILE A 77 4.97 2.62 5.48
N THR A 78 4.66 2.81 4.20
CA THR A 78 5.56 2.49 3.09
C THR A 78 6.18 3.78 2.58
N HIS A 79 7.51 3.84 2.57
CA HIS A 79 8.27 5.01 2.13
C HIS A 79 8.15 5.28 0.63
N THR A 80 8.16 6.56 0.27
CA THR A 80 8.16 7.05 -1.11
C THR A 80 9.47 7.75 -1.45
N GLN A 81 9.60 8.25 -2.68
CA GLN A 81 10.73 9.08 -3.11
C GLN A 81 10.83 10.41 -2.37
N TYR A 82 9.74 10.86 -1.73
CA TYR A 82 9.70 12.10 -0.95
C TYR A 82 9.90 11.89 0.54
N SER A 83 10.40 10.74 0.95
CA SER A 83 10.75 10.50 2.35
C SER A 83 11.86 11.42 2.84
N ALA A 84 11.82 11.72 4.12
CA ALA A 84 12.62 12.78 4.73
C ALA A 84 14.14 12.56 4.72
N ASP A 85 14.64 11.38 4.40
CA ASP A 85 16.06 11.11 4.21
C ASP A 85 16.68 11.85 3.00
N ASN A 86 15.83 12.37 2.10
CA ASN A 86 16.22 13.21 0.96
C ASN A 86 16.01 14.72 1.21
N GLU A 87 15.46 15.09 2.36
CA GLU A 87 15.17 16.47 2.73
C GLU A 87 16.40 17.16 3.39
N PRO A 88 16.40 18.50 3.47
CA PRO A 88 17.39 19.21 4.27
C PRO A 88 17.45 18.67 5.71
N ARG A 89 18.66 18.68 6.29
CA ARG A 89 18.92 18.06 7.60
C ARG A 89 17.89 18.44 8.68
N GLN A 90 17.50 19.71 8.76
CA GLN A 90 16.54 20.18 9.77
C GLN A 90 15.16 19.52 9.58
N VAL A 91 14.67 19.42 8.34
CA VAL A 91 13.39 18.77 7.99
C VAL A 91 13.46 17.28 8.30
N ALA A 92 14.57 16.63 7.94
CA ALA A 92 14.80 15.21 8.24
C ALA A 92 14.83 14.93 9.76
N GLU A 93 15.41 15.82 10.56
CA GLU A 93 15.44 15.70 12.02
C GLU A 93 14.05 15.87 12.64
N GLN A 94 13.25 16.81 12.15
CA GLN A 94 11.86 17.00 12.60
C GLN A 94 10.97 15.81 12.22
N ALA A 95 10.99 15.38 10.96
CA ALA A 95 10.23 14.22 10.48
C ALA A 95 10.61 12.93 11.21
N ARG A 96 11.92 12.74 11.50
CA ARG A 96 12.40 11.66 12.36
C ARG A 96 11.78 11.72 13.75
N GLY A 97 11.66 12.92 14.34
CA GLY A 97 10.99 13.13 15.62
C GLY A 97 9.51 12.74 15.59
N VAL A 98 8.81 13.08 14.49
CA VAL A 98 7.40 12.69 14.27
C VAL A 98 7.26 11.17 14.20
N LEU A 99 8.02 10.50 13.34
CA LEU A 99 7.97 9.04 13.16
C LEU A 99 8.47 8.27 14.40
N GLY A 100 9.42 8.84 15.14
CA GLY A 100 10.03 8.20 16.30
C GLY A 100 9.23 8.32 17.61
N ARG A 101 8.06 8.94 17.63
CA ARG A 101 7.24 9.08 18.86
C ARG A 101 6.77 7.72 19.38
N VAL A 102 6.35 6.86 18.48
CA VAL A 102 5.96 5.48 18.80
C VAL A 102 6.64 4.58 17.77
N PRO A 103 7.33 3.51 18.19
CA PRO A 103 7.88 2.55 17.25
C PRO A 103 6.79 2.02 16.33
N MET A 104 6.97 2.16 15.02
CA MET A 104 6.02 1.69 14.01
C MET A 104 6.75 0.97 12.88
N LEU A 105 5.99 0.19 12.12
CA LEU A 105 6.52 -0.45 10.92
C LEU A 105 6.89 0.58 9.86
N GLN A 106 8.03 0.40 9.23
CA GLN A 106 8.42 1.20 8.07
C GLN A 106 8.93 0.27 6.98
N ASN A 107 8.28 0.31 5.84
CA ASN A 107 8.60 -0.50 4.68
C ASN A 107 9.37 0.31 3.64
N GLN A 108 10.34 -0.33 2.99
CA GLN A 108 11.10 0.22 1.87
C GLN A 108 11.32 -0.81 0.77
N HIS A 109 11.12 -0.40 -0.47
CA HIS A 109 11.47 -1.16 -1.67
C HIS A 109 12.98 -1.14 -1.89
N ILE A 110 13.54 -2.23 -2.41
CA ILE A 110 15.00 -2.31 -2.68
C ILE A 110 15.44 -1.50 -3.91
N MET A 111 14.50 -1.05 -4.74
CA MET A 111 14.77 -0.27 -5.96
C MET A 111 13.57 0.62 -6.28
N GLY A 112 13.80 1.87 -6.62
CA GLY A 112 12.74 2.87 -6.79
C GLY A 112 12.31 3.51 -5.47
N TRP A 113 11.37 4.43 -5.53
CA TRP A 113 10.87 5.17 -4.37
C TRP A 113 11.98 5.80 -3.51
N GLY A 114 12.95 6.42 -4.20
CA GLY A 114 14.09 7.09 -3.57
C GLY A 114 15.32 6.23 -3.32
N VAL A 115 15.31 4.99 -3.78
CA VAL A 115 16.45 4.04 -3.69
C VAL A 115 16.90 3.64 -5.09
N GLY A 116 18.21 3.64 -5.31
CA GLY A 116 18.84 3.29 -6.59
C GLY A 116 18.81 1.81 -6.91
N ASN A 117 19.40 1.44 -8.05
CA ASN A 117 19.47 0.04 -8.49
C ASN A 117 20.47 -0.74 -7.60
N PRO A 118 20.02 -1.78 -6.89
CA PRO A 118 20.87 -2.54 -5.97
C PRO A 118 21.88 -3.46 -6.67
N GLU A 119 21.66 -3.82 -7.95
CA GLU A 119 22.55 -4.66 -8.75
C GLU A 119 22.57 -4.18 -10.21
N PRO A 120 23.23 -3.05 -10.51
CA PRO A 120 23.24 -2.47 -11.87
C PRO A 120 23.76 -3.43 -12.93
N SER A 121 24.72 -4.29 -12.58
CA SER A 121 25.25 -5.38 -13.42
C SER A 121 25.37 -6.66 -12.62
N PRO A 122 25.31 -7.83 -13.24
CA PRO A 122 25.40 -9.11 -12.54
C PRO A 122 26.61 -9.18 -11.58
N GLY A 123 26.34 -9.42 -10.29
CA GLY A 123 27.35 -9.51 -9.24
C GLY A 123 27.93 -8.18 -8.76
N GLN A 124 27.50 -7.05 -9.30
CA GLN A 124 27.91 -5.71 -8.88
C GLN A 124 26.83 -5.06 -8.03
N PHE A 125 27.04 -4.98 -6.73
CA PHE A 125 26.03 -4.50 -5.80
C PHE A 125 26.29 -3.06 -5.35
N SER A 126 25.21 -2.27 -5.23
CA SER A 126 25.20 -0.91 -4.70
C SER A 126 24.03 -0.76 -3.73
N PHE A 127 24.32 -0.60 -2.44
CA PHE A 127 23.30 -0.43 -1.41
C PHE A 127 23.34 0.97 -0.78
N HIS A 128 24.04 1.92 -1.39
CA HIS A 128 24.20 3.27 -0.83
C HIS A 128 22.88 3.93 -0.44
N ASP A 129 21.93 4.01 -1.38
CA ASP A 129 20.65 4.64 -1.12
C ASP A 129 19.78 3.84 -0.15
N LEU A 130 19.82 2.52 -0.24
CA LEU A 130 19.10 1.66 0.70
C LEU A 130 19.68 1.79 2.12
N ASN A 131 21.00 1.88 2.26
CA ASN A 131 21.65 2.16 3.55
C ASN A 131 21.21 3.50 4.13
N ARG A 132 21.15 4.56 3.32
CA ARG A 132 20.68 5.89 3.74
C ARG A 132 19.25 5.79 4.28
N ARG A 133 18.33 5.16 3.54
CA ARG A 133 16.94 4.98 3.94
C ARG A 133 16.81 4.16 5.22
N LEU A 134 17.50 3.02 5.32
CA LEU A 134 17.46 2.18 6.52
C LEU A 134 18.11 2.87 7.73
N THR A 135 19.12 3.72 7.52
CA THR A 135 19.68 4.57 8.58
C THR A 135 18.64 5.57 9.11
N PHE A 136 17.86 6.19 8.23
CA PHE A 136 16.74 7.05 8.63
C PHE A 136 15.69 6.27 9.42
N MET A 137 15.30 5.09 8.94
CA MET A 137 14.36 4.21 9.63
C MET A 137 14.88 3.79 11.02
N ALA A 138 16.13 3.39 11.13
CA ALA A 138 16.77 3.07 12.42
C ALA A 138 16.73 4.26 13.39
N SER A 139 17.06 5.46 12.89
CA SER A 139 17.05 6.68 13.69
C SER A 139 15.67 7.12 14.19
N SER A 140 14.61 6.68 13.53
CA SER A 140 13.19 6.87 13.92
C SER A 140 12.60 5.68 14.69
N ARG A 141 13.44 4.76 15.19
CA ARG A 141 13.02 3.56 15.93
C ARG A 141 12.05 2.64 15.17
N ALA A 142 12.19 2.59 13.85
CA ALA A 142 11.31 1.76 13.02
C ALA A 142 11.49 0.27 13.27
N VAL A 143 10.40 -0.49 13.13
CA VAL A 143 10.44 -1.92 12.84
C VAL A 143 10.59 -2.06 11.32
N PRO A 144 11.77 -2.47 10.82
CA PRO A 144 12.05 -2.42 9.39
C PRO A 144 11.37 -3.57 8.64
N VAL A 145 10.80 -3.23 7.49
CA VAL A 145 10.26 -4.18 6.51
C VAL A 145 10.91 -3.86 5.16
N ILE A 146 11.25 -4.87 4.39
CA ILE A 146 11.77 -4.69 3.04
C ILE A 146 10.82 -5.34 2.03
N THR A 147 10.44 -4.55 1.02
CA THR A 147 9.79 -5.06 -0.19
C THR A 147 10.84 -5.37 -1.24
N LEU A 148 10.93 -6.62 -1.66
CA LEU A 148 11.83 -7.10 -2.70
C LEU A 148 11.25 -6.76 -4.09
N CYS A 149 11.25 -5.49 -4.40
CA CYS A 149 10.92 -4.88 -5.68
C CYS A 149 11.78 -3.61 -5.86
N CYS A 150 12.24 -3.33 -7.04
CA CYS A 150 11.99 -4.01 -8.29
C CYS A 150 13.26 -4.70 -8.78
N ALA A 151 13.21 -5.29 -9.96
CA ALA A 151 14.36 -5.99 -10.50
C ALA A 151 15.25 -5.04 -11.33
N PRO A 152 16.57 -5.26 -11.37
CA PRO A 152 17.50 -4.62 -12.30
C PRO A 152 17.09 -4.84 -13.78
N ASP A 153 17.42 -3.88 -14.64
CA ASP A 153 17.01 -3.92 -16.05
C ASP A 153 17.55 -5.13 -16.80
N TRP A 154 18.76 -5.58 -16.49
CA TRP A 154 19.34 -6.74 -17.13
C TRP A 154 18.53 -8.04 -16.86
N MET A 155 17.81 -8.12 -15.74
CA MET A 155 16.87 -9.20 -15.45
C MET A 155 15.55 -9.10 -16.25
N LYS A 156 15.28 -7.93 -16.85
CA LYS A 156 14.07 -7.63 -17.62
C LYS A 156 14.31 -7.56 -19.14
N GLY A 157 15.49 -7.95 -19.58
CA GLY A 157 15.93 -7.90 -20.97
C GLY A 157 16.53 -6.55 -21.38
N GLY A 158 16.82 -5.67 -20.44
CA GLY A 158 17.63 -4.47 -20.62
C GLY A 158 19.14 -4.77 -20.57
N GLN A 159 19.94 -3.71 -20.59
CA GLN A 159 21.39 -3.83 -20.58
C GLN A 159 21.95 -3.72 -19.17
N ALA A 160 22.94 -4.54 -18.82
CA ALA A 160 23.74 -4.40 -17.62
C ALA A 160 24.43 -3.01 -17.59
N GLY A 161 24.51 -2.41 -16.41
CA GLY A 161 25.08 -1.06 -16.20
C GLY A 161 24.15 0.09 -16.59
N ARG A 162 22.92 -0.18 -17.05
CA ARG A 162 21.91 0.83 -17.33
C ARG A 162 20.64 0.55 -16.53
N THR A 163 19.93 1.63 -16.16
CA THR A 163 18.64 1.56 -15.49
C THR A 163 17.64 2.45 -16.21
N ASP A 164 16.61 1.86 -16.75
CA ASP A 164 15.46 2.57 -17.33
C ASP A 164 14.39 2.75 -16.26
N TRP A 165 14.44 3.87 -15.58
CA TRP A 165 13.51 4.20 -14.49
C TRP A 165 12.05 4.25 -14.94
N SER A 166 11.79 4.49 -16.25
CA SER A 166 10.42 4.50 -16.78
C SER A 166 9.77 3.10 -16.78
N LYS A 167 10.58 2.04 -16.76
CA LYS A 167 10.15 0.63 -16.73
C LYS A 167 10.32 -0.04 -15.37
N ASN A 168 10.87 0.67 -14.40
CA ASN A 168 11.19 0.09 -13.10
C ASN A 168 9.99 -0.62 -12.44
N HIS A 169 8.83 0.02 -12.48
CA HIS A 169 7.62 -0.46 -11.79
C HIS A 169 6.67 -1.29 -12.66
N THR A 170 6.94 -1.47 -13.96
CA THR A 170 5.95 -2.02 -14.90
C THR A 170 6.35 -3.35 -15.50
N VAL A 171 7.60 -3.78 -15.32
CA VAL A 171 8.13 -4.98 -15.95
C VAL A 171 8.71 -5.92 -14.90
N ALA A 172 8.21 -7.16 -14.89
CA ALA A 172 8.75 -8.24 -14.07
C ALA A 172 10.08 -8.79 -14.63
N PRO A 173 10.91 -9.46 -13.80
CA PRO A 173 12.03 -10.24 -14.30
C PRO A 173 11.54 -11.28 -15.29
N LYS A 174 12.32 -11.57 -16.31
CA LYS A 174 12.06 -12.72 -17.18
C LYS A 174 12.25 -14.02 -16.40
N ARG A 175 11.52 -15.07 -16.75
CA ARG A 175 11.60 -16.38 -16.06
C ARG A 175 13.02 -16.93 -15.97
N GLU A 176 13.85 -16.73 -16.99
CA GLU A 176 15.27 -17.11 -17.02
C GLU A 176 16.11 -16.42 -15.93
N HIS A 177 15.63 -15.30 -15.38
CA HIS A 177 16.29 -14.53 -14.32
C HIS A 177 15.64 -14.65 -12.94
N PHE A 178 14.66 -15.52 -12.75
CA PHE A 178 14.04 -15.72 -11.43
C PHE A 178 15.04 -16.21 -10.37
N ASP A 179 16.01 -17.06 -10.78
CA ASP A 179 17.09 -17.48 -9.89
C ASP A 179 18.06 -16.32 -9.56
N ASP A 180 18.28 -15.41 -10.49
CA ASP A 180 19.13 -14.24 -10.26
C ASP A 180 18.43 -13.26 -9.32
N PHE A 181 17.13 -13.04 -9.48
CA PHE A 181 16.33 -12.25 -8.56
C PHE A 181 16.31 -12.86 -7.14
N ALA A 182 16.19 -14.16 -7.01
CA ALA A 182 16.29 -14.86 -5.72
C ALA A 182 17.69 -14.72 -5.08
N LYS A 183 18.78 -14.73 -5.88
CA LYS A 183 20.14 -14.43 -5.39
C LYS A 183 20.27 -12.99 -4.89
N LEU A 184 19.68 -12.02 -5.62
CA LEU A 184 19.64 -10.63 -5.17
C LEU A 184 18.88 -10.51 -3.84
N ALA A 185 17.71 -11.13 -3.71
CA ALA A 185 16.97 -11.16 -2.45
C ALA A 185 17.80 -11.74 -1.29
N ALA A 186 18.48 -12.85 -1.51
CA ALA A 186 19.40 -13.43 -0.53
C ALA A 186 20.59 -12.50 -0.20
N ARG A 187 21.09 -11.75 -1.18
CA ARG A 187 22.18 -10.76 -0.97
C ARG A 187 21.70 -9.59 -0.10
N VAL A 188 20.48 -9.10 -0.34
CA VAL A 188 19.83 -8.07 0.50
C VAL A 188 19.68 -8.58 1.93
N ALA A 189 19.16 -9.79 2.12
CA ALA A 189 18.97 -10.37 3.46
C ALA A 189 20.31 -10.55 4.21
N LYS A 190 21.38 -10.92 3.51
CA LYS A 190 22.74 -10.99 4.11
C LYS A 190 23.30 -9.62 4.45
N GLN A 191 22.98 -8.59 3.66
CA GLN A 191 23.41 -7.22 3.92
C GLN A 191 22.74 -6.64 5.18
N TYR A 192 21.46 -7.01 5.43
CA TYR A 192 20.63 -6.48 6.51
C TYR A 192 20.12 -7.60 7.44
N PRO A 193 20.99 -8.25 8.22
CA PRO A 193 20.66 -9.45 8.99
C PRO A 193 19.64 -9.21 10.11
N THR A 194 19.46 -7.96 10.53
CA THR A 194 18.44 -7.55 11.53
C THR A 194 17.07 -7.35 10.93
N VAL A 195 16.93 -7.19 9.60
CA VAL A 195 15.62 -7.17 8.94
C VAL A 195 15.08 -8.59 8.88
N LYS A 196 13.93 -8.81 9.48
CA LYS A 196 13.30 -10.15 9.56
C LYS A 196 12.08 -10.30 8.67
N HIS A 197 11.51 -9.22 8.12
CA HIS A 197 10.26 -9.24 7.36
C HIS A 197 10.49 -8.77 5.93
N TYR A 198 10.12 -9.63 4.98
CA TYR A 198 10.28 -9.40 3.55
C TYR A 198 8.98 -9.67 2.82
N MET A 199 8.56 -8.71 1.97
CA MET A 199 7.47 -8.88 1.02
C MET A 199 8.06 -9.11 -0.38
N VAL A 200 7.51 -10.07 -1.11
CA VAL A 200 8.04 -10.44 -2.43
C VAL A 200 7.25 -9.74 -3.51
N TRP A 201 7.94 -8.91 -4.27
CA TRP A 201 7.46 -8.11 -5.37
C TRP A 201 6.54 -6.95 -4.93
N ASN A 202 5.90 -6.27 -5.91
CA ASN A 202 4.98 -5.16 -5.69
C ASN A 202 3.83 -5.21 -6.69
N GLU A 203 2.58 -5.27 -6.21
CA GLU A 203 1.33 -5.17 -6.96
C GLU A 203 1.25 -6.07 -8.21
N PHE A 204 1.90 -7.22 -8.22
CA PHE A 204 1.98 -8.08 -9.41
C PHE A 204 2.42 -7.36 -10.69
N LYS A 205 3.04 -6.20 -10.59
CA LYS A 205 3.45 -5.38 -11.74
C LYS A 205 4.32 -6.18 -12.69
N GLY A 206 3.93 -6.20 -13.99
CA GLY A 206 4.59 -6.97 -15.01
C GLY A 206 4.16 -8.45 -15.12
N PHE A 207 3.23 -8.91 -14.29
CA PHE A 207 2.64 -10.25 -14.36
C PHE A 207 1.22 -10.26 -14.94
N TRP A 208 0.79 -9.18 -15.59
CA TRP A 208 -0.46 -9.18 -16.33
C TRP A 208 -0.28 -9.78 -17.72
N ASP A 209 -1.09 -10.79 -18.04
CA ASP A 209 -1.13 -11.39 -19.38
C ASP A 209 -2.36 -10.87 -20.16
N PRO A 210 -2.15 -9.96 -21.11
CA PRO A 210 -3.24 -9.41 -21.90
C PRO A 210 -3.86 -10.45 -22.87
N SER A 211 -3.15 -11.53 -23.20
CA SER A 211 -3.64 -12.55 -24.14
C SER A 211 -4.73 -13.42 -23.50
N THR A 212 -4.63 -13.67 -22.20
CA THR A 212 -5.59 -14.44 -21.42
C THR A 212 -6.47 -13.56 -20.54
N ASN A 213 -6.22 -12.24 -20.51
CA ASN A 213 -6.92 -11.26 -19.68
C ASN A 213 -6.94 -11.64 -18.19
N ARG A 214 -5.80 -12.13 -17.68
CA ARG A 214 -5.61 -12.51 -16.28
C ARG A 214 -4.20 -12.24 -15.79
N TRP A 215 -4.00 -12.38 -14.50
CA TRP A 215 -2.68 -12.37 -13.90
C TRP A 215 -1.94 -13.67 -14.19
N ASP A 216 -0.63 -13.60 -14.51
CA ASP A 216 0.30 -14.76 -14.57
C ASP A 216 0.66 -15.18 -13.14
N ALA A 217 -0.32 -15.77 -12.46
CA ALA A 217 -0.16 -16.25 -11.10
C ALA A 217 0.89 -17.37 -11.01
N GLU A 218 1.00 -18.17 -12.07
CA GLU A 218 1.99 -19.25 -12.22
C GLU A 218 3.42 -18.69 -12.23
N GLY A 219 3.66 -17.67 -13.07
CA GLY A 219 4.97 -17.03 -13.18
C GLY A 219 5.37 -16.33 -11.90
N TYR A 220 4.43 -15.58 -11.29
CA TYR A 220 4.69 -14.94 -10.00
C TYR A 220 5.01 -15.97 -8.92
N THR A 221 4.21 -17.04 -8.80
CA THR A 221 4.39 -18.06 -7.77
C THR A 221 5.70 -18.82 -7.93
N GLU A 222 6.13 -19.08 -9.17
CA GLU A 222 7.46 -19.66 -9.45
C GLU A 222 8.57 -18.74 -8.90
N MET A 223 8.53 -17.44 -9.23
CA MET A 223 9.51 -16.47 -8.72
C MET A 223 9.46 -16.38 -7.19
N TYR A 224 8.27 -16.27 -6.61
CA TYR A 224 8.06 -16.23 -5.17
C TYR A 224 8.71 -17.44 -4.47
N ASN A 225 8.47 -18.65 -4.95
CA ASN A 225 8.99 -19.88 -4.36
C ASN A 225 10.52 -19.93 -4.36
N LYS A 226 11.17 -19.43 -5.43
CA LYS A 226 12.64 -19.32 -5.49
C LYS A 226 13.17 -18.30 -4.48
N VAL A 227 12.50 -17.15 -4.35
CA VAL A 227 12.85 -16.13 -3.36
C VAL A 227 12.65 -16.63 -1.93
N TYR A 228 11.53 -17.31 -1.67
CA TYR A 228 11.25 -17.92 -0.36
C TYR A 228 12.37 -18.89 0.07
N ASP A 229 12.74 -19.84 -0.79
CA ASP A 229 13.82 -20.78 -0.52
C ASP A 229 15.15 -20.08 -0.28
N ALA A 230 15.46 -19.06 -1.09
CA ALA A 230 16.72 -18.33 -0.97
C ALA A 230 16.82 -17.55 0.36
N LEU A 231 15.73 -16.92 0.79
CA LEU A 231 15.66 -16.20 2.07
C LEU A 231 15.73 -17.17 3.27
N LYS A 232 14.95 -18.25 3.25
CA LYS A 232 14.98 -19.28 4.32
C LYS A 232 16.35 -19.96 4.44
N LYS A 233 17.07 -20.09 3.33
CA LYS A 233 18.46 -20.58 3.34
C LYS A 233 19.44 -19.58 3.96
N VAL A 234 19.21 -18.28 3.85
CA VAL A 234 20.03 -17.25 4.53
C VAL A 234 19.78 -17.30 6.04
N ASN A 235 18.52 -17.28 6.44
CA ASN A 235 18.12 -17.40 7.84
C ASN A 235 16.67 -17.95 7.91
N PRO A 236 16.43 -19.11 8.53
CA PRO A 236 15.10 -19.71 8.63
C PRO A 236 14.11 -18.84 9.44
N GLU A 237 14.60 -17.92 10.28
CA GLU A 237 13.74 -17.01 11.05
C GLU A 237 13.15 -15.87 10.21
N ILE A 238 13.68 -15.62 9.02
CA ILE A 238 13.13 -14.59 8.11
C ILE A 238 11.66 -14.92 7.82
N LYS A 239 10.81 -13.91 7.97
CA LYS A 239 9.38 -13.95 7.65
C LYS A 239 9.17 -13.43 6.22
N VAL A 240 8.54 -14.25 5.40
CA VAL A 240 8.34 -13.97 3.97
C VAL A 240 6.86 -13.93 3.66
N GLY A 241 6.40 -12.86 3.04
CA GLY A 241 5.00 -12.67 2.64
C GLY A 241 4.85 -12.39 1.14
N GLY A 242 3.67 -12.71 0.65
CA GLY A 242 3.14 -12.47 -0.67
C GLY A 242 1.62 -12.73 -0.68
N PRO A 243 0.93 -12.62 -1.81
CA PRO A 243 1.46 -12.36 -3.14
C PRO A 243 1.69 -10.87 -3.46
N TYR A 244 1.28 -9.93 -2.61
CA TYR A 244 1.34 -8.49 -2.81
C TYR A 244 0.66 -8.08 -4.13
N ILE A 245 -0.62 -8.38 -4.22
CA ILE A 245 -1.46 -8.09 -5.37
C ILE A 245 -2.44 -6.95 -5.04
N PRO A 246 -2.72 -6.02 -6.00
CA PRO A 246 -3.69 -4.95 -5.77
C PRO A 246 -5.13 -5.51 -5.80
N ILE A 247 -5.91 -5.14 -4.77
CA ILE A 247 -7.33 -5.51 -4.68
C ILE A 247 -8.19 -4.36 -5.18
N GLU A 248 -8.42 -4.37 -6.48
CA GLU A 248 -9.29 -3.39 -7.13
C GLU A 248 -10.76 -3.81 -7.08
N SER A 249 -11.67 -2.84 -7.13
CA SER A 249 -13.10 -3.07 -7.20
C SER A 249 -13.79 -2.10 -8.15
N ASN A 250 -14.98 -2.48 -8.59
CA ASN A 250 -15.86 -1.63 -9.40
C ASN A 250 -17.19 -1.43 -8.67
N ALA A 251 -17.80 -0.25 -8.82
CA ALA A 251 -19.12 0.03 -8.29
C ALA A 251 -20.21 -0.79 -9.01
N ARG A 252 -19.96 -1.13 -10.27
CA ARG A 252 -20.86 -1.98 -11.05
C ARG A 252 -20.75 -3.43 -10.60
N THR A 253 -21.88 -4.07 -10.46
CA THR A 253 -21.94 -5.50 -10.16
C THR A 253 -21.27 -6.30 -11.27
N SER A 254 -20.31 -7.14 -10.91
CA SER A 254 -19.69 -8.13 -11.75
C SER A 254 -19.72 -9.49 -11.07
N ASN A 255 -19.41 -10.54 -11.81
CA ASN A 255 -19.34 -11.87 -11.23
C ASN A 255 -18.06 -11.98 -10.38
N SER A 256 -18.22 -11.98 -9.06
CA SER A 256 -17.12 -12.12 -8.11
C SER A 256 -17.64 -12.76 -6.82
N GLU A 257 -16.80 -13.54 -6.16
CA GLU A 257 -17.11 -14.11 -4.85
C GLU A 257 -17.05 -13.08 -3.71
N LEU A 258 -16.48 -11.91 -3.97
CA LEU A 258 -16.32 -10.87 -2.96
C LEU A 258 -16.92 -9.54 -3.43
N ALA A 259 -18.10 -9.26 -2.92
CA ALA A 259 -18.86 -8.05 -3.21
C ALA A 259 -19.56 -7.52 -1.95
N GLY A 260 -19.87 -6.24 -1.95
CA GLY A 260 -20.58 -5.57 -0.87
C GLY A 260 -21.13 -4.21 -1.30
N PRO A 261 -21.70 -3.43 -0.37
CA PRO A 261 -22.14 -2.07 -0.67
C PRO A 261 -21.01 -1.17 -1.22
N TRP A 262 -19.78 -1.50 -0.90
CA TRP A 262 -18.53 -0.85 -1.33
C TRP A 262 -18.07 -1.27 -2.74
N GLY A 263 -18.84 -2.06 -3.47
CA GLY A 263 -18.56 -2.51 -4.84
C GLY A 263 -18.23 -4.00 -4.93
N THR A 264 -17.70 -4.40 -6.08
CA THR A 264 -17.37 -5.79 -6.41
C THR A 264 -15.88 -5.88 -6.75
N VAL A 265 -15.16 -6.75 -6.05
CA VAL A 265 -13.71 -7.00 -6.27
C VAL A 265 -13.51 -7.67 -7.64
N ASP A 266 -12.39 -7.36 -8.29
CA ASP A 266 -11.98 -8.05 -9.52
C ASP A 266 -11.66 -9.52 -9.20
N GLN A 267 -12.48 -10.44 -9.74
CA GLN A 267 -12.33 -11.88 -9.51
C GLN A 267 -10.95 -12.40 -9.91
N ARG A 268 -10.33 -11.81 -10.94
CA ARG A 268 -9.00 -12.23 -11.42
C ARG A 268 -7.90 -12.04 -10.37
N ALA A 269 -8.04 -11.04 -9.51
CA ALA A 269 -7.14 -10.86 -8.37
C ALA A 269 -7.35 -11.94 -7.31
N LEU A 270 -8.62 -12.29 -7.03
CA LEU A 270 -8.96 -13.35 -6.10
C LEU A 270 -8.44 -14.71 -6.60
N ASP A 271 -8.65 -15.03 -7.89
CA ASP A 271 -8.16 -16.24 -8.53
C ASP A 271 -6.63 -16.37 -8.44
N ALA A 272 -5.92 -15.25 -8.64
CA ALA A 272 -4.45 -15.23 -8.52
C ALA A 272 -3.98 -15.44 -7.07
N ILE A 273 -4.68 -14.91 -6.09
CA ILE A 273 -4.41 -15.14 -4.66
C ILE A 273 -4.63 -16.62 -4.32
N GLU A 274 -5.75 -17.20 -4.74
CA GLU A 274 -6.06 -18.61 -4.49
C GLU A 274 -5.02 -19.53 -5.11
N TYR A 275 -4.64 -19.27 -6.37
CA TYR A 275 -3.57 -20.00 -7.02
C TYR A 275 -2.26 -19.95 -6.21
N TRP A 276 -1.86 -18.76 -5.75
CA TRP A 276 -0.66 -18.61 -4.95
C TRP A 276 -0.79 -19.35 -3.60
N ILE A 277 -1.94 -19.28 -2.94
CA ILE A 277 -2.18 -20.01 -1.68
C ILE A 277 -1.97 -21.53 -1.88
N GLU A 278 -2.43 -22.08 -2.98
CA GLU A 278 -2.33 -23.51 -3.25
C GLU A 278 -0.92 -23.95 -3.65
N HIS A 279 -0.15 -23.10 -4.35
CA HIS A 279 1.10 -23.50 -5.00
C HIS A 279 2.36 -22.90 -4.37
N LYS A 280 2.21 -22.02 -3.36
CA LYS A 280 3.38 -21.51 -2.61
C LYS A 280 4.06 -22.63 -1.82
N LYS A 281 5.40 -22.63 -1.75
CA LYS A 281 6.16 -23.52 -0.88
C LYS A 281 5.95 -23.23 0.61
N GLY A 282 5.73 -21.98 0.95
CA GLY A 282 5.43 -21.52 2.30
C GLY A 282 5.21 -20.02 2.31
N ALA A 283 4.63 -19.52 3.41
CA ALA A 283 4.49 -18.11 3.70
C ALA A 283 4.35 -17.92 5.21
N ASP A 284 4.84 -16.80 5.72
CA ASP A 284 4.65 -16.42 7.12
C ASP A 284 3.50 -15.43 7.29
N PHE A 285 3.10 -14.72 6.21
CA PHE A 285 1.94 -13.81 6.16
C PHE A 285 1.46 -13.62 4.72
N ILE A 286 0.20 -13.24 4.55
CA ILE A 286 -0.38 -12.91 3.24
C ILE A 286 -0.43 -11.40 3.05
N VAL A 287 -0.09 -10.91 1.84
CA VAL A 287 0.07 -9.50 1.54
C VAL A 287 -0.81 -9.08 0.39
N VAL A 288 -1.52 -7.98 0.58
CA VAL A 288 -2.27 -7.27 -0.46
C VAL A 288 -2.08 -5.77 -0.33
N ASP A 289 -2.56 -5.03 -1.31
CA ASP A 289 -2.72 -3.58 -1.25
C ASP A 289 -4.03 -3.16 -1.91
N GLY A 290 -4.40 -1.90 -1.79
CA GLY A 290 -5.56 -1.37 -2.49
C GLY A 290 -6.21 -0.18 -1.81
N ALA A 291 -7.20 0.34 -2.51
CA ALA A 291 -7.99 1.49 -2.10
C ALA A 291 -9.39 1.11 -1.64
N SER A 292 -10.02 1.97 -0.84
CA SER A 292 -11.47 1.88 -0.59
C SER A 292 -12.28 2.26 -1.83
N MET A 293 -11.70 3.08 -2.72
CA MET A 293 -12.35 3.53 -3.94
C MET A 293 -12.57 2.39 -4.94
N THR A 294 -13.57 2.59 -5.80
CA THR A 294 -13.79 1.77 -6.99
C THR A 294 -13.16 2.46 -8.21
N ASN A 295 -12.77 1.68 -9.22
CA ASN A 295 -12.14 2.19 -10.44
C ASN A 295 -13.06 3.08 -11.29
N ASP A 296 -14.39 2.91 -11.13
CA ASP A 296 -15.39 3.54 -11.99
C ASP A 296 -16.22 4.64 -11.31
N LYS A 297 -16.16 4.79 -9.97
CA LYS A 297 -17.06 5.74 -9.28
C LYS A 297 -16.50 6.38 -7.99
N GLY A 298 -15.26 6.15 -7.62
CA GLY A 298 -14.75 6.59 -6.32
C GLY A 298 -15.30 5.77 -5.15
N ASN A 299 -15.43 6.34 -3.97
CA ASN A 299 -15.96 5.64 -2.80
C ASN A 299 -17.48 5.40 -2.90
N VAL A 300 -17.90 4.16 -2.73
CA VAL A 300 -19.31 3.75 -2.69
C VAL A 300 -19.59 2.92 -1.44
N PRO A 301 -20.77 3.05 -0.83
CA PRO A 301 -21.88 3.96 -1.16
C PRO A 301 -21.58 5.41 -0.79
N ASP A 302 -20.63 5.64 0.13
CA ASP A 302 -20.11 6.92 0.57
C ASP A 302 -18.68 6.77 1.10
N ASP A 303 -18.01 7.89 1.43
CA ASP A 303 -16.61 7.89 1.84
C ASP A 303 -16.32 7.08 3.12
N PHE A 304 -17.26 6.98 4.05
CA PHE A 304 -17.09 6.25 5.30
C PHE A 304 -17.52 4.80 5.23
N ALA A 305 -18.60 4.50 4.52
CA ALA A 305 -19.10 3.14 4.36
C ALA A 305 -18.23 2.31 3.40
N ALA A 306 -17.57 2.95 2.43
CA ALA A 306 -16.60 2.30 1.53
C ALA A 306 -15.45 1.60 2.29
N GLN A 307 -15.12 2.06 3.49
CA GLN A 307 -14.06 1.49 4.31
C GLN A 307 -14.34 0.04 4.74
N GLY A 308 -15.60 -0.39 4.74
CA GLY A 308 -16.01 -1.78 4.97
C GLY A 308 -15.37 -2.79 4.00
N LYS A 309 -14.92 -2.34 2.83
CA LYS A 309 -14.14 -3.13 1.86
C LYS A 309 -12.90 -3.75 2.51
N PHE A 310 -12.14 -2.96 3.27
CA PHE A 310 -10.92 -3.44 3.94
C PHE A 310 -11.20 -4.58 4.92
N GLY A 311 -12.28 -4.45 5.70
CA GLY A 311 -12.72 -5.50 6.61
C GLY A 311 -13.14 -6.79 5.90
N ALA A 312 -13.93 -6.66 4.83
CA ALA A 312 -14.42 -7.79 4.05
C ALA A 312 -13.27 -8.57 3.38
N ILE A 313 -12.34 -7.86 2.74
CA ILE A 313 -11.16 -8.47 2.10
C ILE A 313 -10.27 -9.14 3.16
N THR A 314 -10.00 -8.48 4.28
CA THR A 314 -9.18 -9.06 5.36
C THR A 314 -9.78 -10.35 5.87
N THR A 315 -11.10 -10.38 6.08
CA THR A 315 -11.83 -11.58 6.52
C THR A 315 -11.72 -12.71 5.50
N TRP A 316 -11.93 -12.41 4.22
CA TRP A 316 -11.81 -13.36 3.12
C TRP A 316 -10.40 -13.95 3.03
N LEU A 317 -9.36 -13.11 3.11
CA LEU A 317 -7.96 -13.54 3.07
C LEU A 317 -7.63 -14.51 4.22
N ARG A 318 -8.09 -14.22 5.44
CA ARG A 318 -7.89 -15.10 6.59
C ARG A 318 -8.55 -16.46 6.37
N GLN A 319 -9.78 -16.48 5.89
CA GLN A 319 -10.50 -17.73 5.61
C GLN A 319 -9.81 -18.57 4.54
N LYS A 320 -9.38 -17.94 3.44
CA LYS A 320 -8.73 -18.64 2.31
C LYS A 320 -7.32 -19.11 2.62
N SER A 321 -6.57 -18.37 3.42
CA SER A 321 -5.16 -18.67 3.72
C SER A 321 -4.94 -19.57 4.93
N GLY A 322 -6.00 -20.02 5.62
CA GLY A 322 -5.87 -20.80 6.86
C GLY A 322 -5.33 -19.96 8.02
N ASP A 323 -5.87 -18.75 8.18
CA ASP A 323 -5.50 -17.79 9.24
C ASP A 323 -4.05 -17.28 9.21
N LEU A 324 -3.40 -17.24 8.05
CA LEU A 324 -2.15 -16.50 7.91
C LEU A 324 -2.34 -15.04 8.35
N PRO A 325 -1.36 -14.43 9.03
CA PRO A 325 -1.39 -13.01 9.34
C PRO A 325 -1.60 -12.18 8.08
N VAL A 326 -2.60 -11.29 8.07
CA VAL A 326 -2.93 -10.44 6.89
C VAL A 326 -2.22 -9.11 7.00
N TRP A 327 -1.51 -8.74 5.94
CA TRP A 327 -0.80 -7.49 5.77
C TRP A 327 -1.36 -6.71 4.59
N TRP A 328 -1.63 -5.43 4.83
CA TRP A 328 -1.89 -4.44 3.79
C TRP A 328 -0.60 -3.63 3.60
N ALA A 329 0.11 -3.90 2.51
CA ALA A 329 1.40 -3.25 2.23
C ALA A 329 1.23 -1.78 1.84
N GLU A 330 0.07 -1.45 1.30
CA GLU A 330 -0.37 -0.10 0.96
C GLU A 330 -1.89 -0.01 1.13
N TRP A 331 -2.39 1.13 1.61
CA TRP A 331 -3.82 1.41 1.63
C TRP A 331 -4.11 2.89 1.43
N TYR A 332 -5.23 3.18 0.77
CA TYR A 332 -5.65 4.51 0.35
C TYR A 332 -7.16 4.69 0.58
N VAL A 333 -7.59 5.93 0.85
CA VAL A 333 -9.01 6.24 1.09
C VAL A 333 -9.53 7.42 0.27
N GLU A 334 -8.64 8.25 -0.25
CA GLU A 334 -9.03 9.51 -0.89
C GLU A 334 -9.01 9.41 -2.42
N PRO A 335 -10.18 9.60 -3.08
CA PRO A 335 -10.23 9.70 -4.53
C PRO A 335 -9.46 10.93 -5.04
N ASP A 336 -8.88 10.82 -6.21
CA ASP A 336 -8.25 11.95 -6.89
C ASP A 336 -9.23 13.13 -7.01
N ASN A 337 -8.73 14.33 -6.73
CA ASN A 337 -9.51 15.58 -6.80
C ASN A 337 -10.78 15.58 -5.91
N SER A 338 -10.76 14.88 -4.81
CA SER A 338 -11.89 14.80 -3.87
C SER A 338 -12.31 16.15 -3.29
N GLY A 339 -11.35 17.05 -3.13
CA GLY A 339 -11.57 18.34 -2.48
C GLY A 339 -11.88 18.24 -0.99
N TRP A 340 -11.51 17.13 -0.33
CA TRP A 340 -11.77 16.94 1.10
C TRP A 340 -11.01 17.96 1.96
N SER A 341 -11.69 18.44 3.02
CA SER A 341 -11.00 19.13 4.10
C SER A 341 -10.07 18.17 4.83
N GLU A 342 -9.06 18.70 5.52
CA GLU A 342 -8.13 17.91 6.32
C GLU A 342 -8.88 17.10 7.40
N ASP A 343 -9.85 17.72 8.10
CA ASP A 343 -10.64 17.05 9.13
C ASP A 343 -11.41 15.85 8.56
N LYS A 344 -12.06 16.01 7.40
CA LYS A 344 -12.75 14.91 6.72
C LYS A 344 -11.79 13.81 6.32
N ARG A 345 -10.64 14.16 5.73
CA ARG A 345 -9.61 13.20 5.30
C ARG A 345 -9.17 12.32 6.44
N VAL A 346 -8.78 12.93 7.56
CA VAL A 346 -8.28 12.19 8.72
C VAL A 346 -9.39 11.37 9.38
N ALA A 347 -10.64 11.84 9.37
CA ALA A 347 -11.79 11.06 9.85
C ALA A 347 -12.06 9.81 8.99
N VAL A 348 -11.94 9.91 7.66
CA VAL A 348 -12.08 8.76 6.76
C VAL A 348 -10.92 7.78 6.97
N GLN A 349 -9.69 8.26 7.12
CA GLN A 349 -8.52 7.44 7.45
C GLN A 349 -8.71 6.71 8.80
N ALA A 350 -9.20 7.41 9.82
CA ALA A 350 -9.52 6.80 11.11
C ALA A 350 -10.60 5.72 10.99
N SER A 351 -11.61 5.95 10.15
CA SER A 351 -12.64 4.94 9.84
C SER A 351 -12.05 3.69 9.20
N ALA A 352 -11.12 3.84 8.24
CA ALA A 352 -10.41 2.71 7.65
C ALA A 352 -9.60 1.93 8.69
N MET A 353 -8.88 2.64 9.57
CA MET A 353 -8.09 2.00 10.63
C MET A 353 -8.98 1.25 11.64
N ILE A 354 -10.20 1.73 11.91
CA ILE A 354 -11.19 1.00 12.71
C ILE A 354 -11.60 -0.31 12.01
N GLU A 355 -11.89 -0.28 10.72
CA GLU A 355 -12.25 -1.49 9.96
C GLU A 355 -11.10 -2.51 9.91
N PHE A 356 -9.87 -2.07 9.68
CA PHE A 356 -8.67 -2.92 9.77
C PHE A 356 -8.52 -3.56 11.15
N ALA A 357 -8.66 -2.78 12.22
CA ALA A 357 -8.51 -3.31 13.57
C ALA A 357 -9.58 -4.36 13.91
N ARG A 358 -10.85 -4.08 13.54
CA ARG A 358 -12.00 -4.97 13.79
C ARG A 358 -11.92 -6.28 13.00
N SER A 359 -11.41 -6.23 11.77
CA SER A 359 -11.24 -7.43 10.92
C SER A 359 -10.04 -8.29 11.32
N GLY A 360 -9.22 -7.83 12.28
CA GLY A 360 -8.05 -8.57 12.77
C GLY A 360 -6.85 -8.52 11.82
N VAL A 361 -6.70 -7.43 11.04
CA VAL A 361 -5.47 -7.21 10.27
C VAL A 361 -4.26 -7.24 11.20
N THR A 362 -3.18 -7.86 10.78
CA THR A 362 -1.94 -7.90 11.57
C THR A 362 -1.10 -6.66 11.30
N THR A 363 -1.05 -6.22 10.04
CA THR A 363 -0.26 -5.05 9.63
C THR A 363 -1.02 -4.26 8.56
N ALA A 364 -1.05 -2.92 8.71
CA ALA A 364 -1.52 -2.00 7.69
C ALA A 364 -0.53 -0.84 7.53
N LEU A 365 0.06 -0.73 6.35
CA LEU A 365 1.06 0.27 6.02
C LEU A 365 0.40 1.37 5.17
N TYR A 366 0.44 2.60 5.69
CA TYR A 366 -0.11 3.76 5.01
C TYR A 366 0.79 4.17 3.84
N TRP A 367 0.19 4.31 2.66
CA TRP A 367 0.88 4.83 1.48
C TRP A 367 0.79 6.35 1.39
N ASN A 368 1.71 6.93 0.60
CA ASN A 368 1.80 8.36 0.38
C ASN A 368 2.01 9.17 1.66
N PRO A 369 2.94 8.76 2.52
CA PRO A 369 3.20 9.48 3.77
C PRO A 369 3.73 10.88 3.53
N GLN A 370 4.15 11.21 2.30
CA GLN A 370 4.77 12.50 1.98
C GLN A 370 4.59 12.91 0.50
N SER A 371 4.61 14.22 0.26
CA SER A 371 4.65 14.87 -1.05
C SER A 371 5.82 15.86 -1.14
N LYS A 372 6.14 16.32 -2.34
CA LYS A 372 7.18 17.33 -2.58
C LYS A 372 6.70 18.73 -2.20
N ASN A 373 5.44 19.05 -2.48
CA ASN A 373 4.85 20.37 -2.30
C ASN A 373 3.71 20.32 -1.30
N GLU A 374 3.61 21.35 -0.46
CA GLU A 374 2.58 21.42 0.60
C GLU A 374 1.16 21.35 0.03
N GLY A 375 0.88 22.01 -1.10
CA GLY A 375 -0.45 21.98 -1.74
C GLY A 375 -0.83 20.67 -2.41
N GLU A 376 0.09 19.70 -2.49
CA GLU A 376 -0.16 18.37 -3.06
C GLU A 376 -0.33 17.29 -1.97
N CYS A 377 -0.29 17.69 -0.71
CA CYS A 377 -0.43 16.76 0.41
C CYS A 377 -1.86 16.24 0.55
N SER A 378 -2.05 14.98 0.24
CA SER A 378 -3.28 14.24 0.53
C SER A 378 -3.00 13.28 1.70
N GLY A 379 -3.00 13.83 2.93
CA GLY A 379 -2.70 13.08 4.15
C GLY A 379 -1.21 12.86 4.41
N CYS A 380 -0.36 13.83 4.13
CA CYS A 380 1.05 13.80 4.52
C CYS A 380 1.20 13.66 6.04
N LEU A 381 2.33 13.11 6.45
CA LEU A 381 2.68 12.94 7.87
C LEU A 381 3.35 14.18 8.46
N TRP A 382 4.07 14.92 7.65
CA TRP A 382 4.71 16.19 7.99
C TRP A 382 4.62 17.17 6.83
N THR A 383 4.72 18.45 7.13
CA THR A 383 4.67 19.51 6.12
C THR A 383 5.93 19.46 5.24
N PRO A 384 5.80 19.40 3.90
CA PRO A 384 6.94 19.47 2.99
C PRO A 384 7.81 20.69 3.27
N GLY A 385 9.13 20.52 3.26
CA GLY A 385 10.10 21.60 3.46
C GLY A 385 10.22 22.16 4.88
N ARG A 386 9.30 21.79 5.82
CA ARG A 386 9.36 22.21 7.23
C ARG A 386 9.46 21.04 8.21
N GLY A 387 8.88 19.88 7.87
CA GLY A 387 8.92 18.69 8.73
C GLY A 387 7.99 18.74 9.94
N GLU A 388 7.09 19.72 10.03
CA GLU A 388 6.11 19.85 11.10
C GLU A 388 5.06 18.76 11.01
N GLU A 389 4.63 18.23 12.15
CA GLU A 389 3.64 17.16 12.21
C GLU A 389 2.30 17.56 11.59
N MET A 390 1.72 16.64 10.81
CA MET A 390 0.37 16.76 10.26
C MET A 390 -0.60 15.76 10.92
N PRO A 391 -1.92 15.97 10.84
CA PRO A 391 -2.92 15.19 11.59
C PRO A 391 -2.84 13.69 11.41
N MET A 392 -2.51 13.20 10.20
CA MET A 392 -2.37 11.77 9.93
C MET A 392 -1.24 11.12 10.74
N ALA A 393 -0.14 11.83 11.01
CA ALA A 393 0.94 11.32 11.85
C ALA A 393 0.49 11.13 13.31
N GLY A 394 -0.29 12.08 13.84
CA GLY A 394 -0.92 11.97 15.16
C GLY A 394 -1.89 10.78 15.22
N LEU A 395 -2.68 10.58 14.16
CA LEU A 395 -3.61 9.45 14.06
C LEU A 395 -2.86 8.10 14.07
N LEU A 396 -1.85 7.94 13.22
CA LEU A 396 -1.01 6.73 13.19
C LEU A 396 -0.35 6.45 14.54
N SER A 397 0.20 7.48 15.18
CA SER A 397 0.82 7.36 16.50
C SER A 397 -0.17 6.93 17.58
N GLY A 398 -1.39 7.47 17.55
CA GLY A 398 -2.47 7.10 18.46
C GLY A 398 -2.89 5.64 18.30
N PHE A 399 -3.13 5.22 17.05
CA PHE A 399 -3.49 3.83 16.76
C PHE A 399 -2.35 2.85 17.06
N THR A 400 -1.09 3.21 16.78
CA THR A 400 0.07 2.38 17.10
C THR A 400 0.19 2.16 18.61
N ARG A 401 -0.03 3.20 19.40
CA ARG A 401 0.04 3.12 20.87
C ARG A 401 -1.08 2.29 21.46
N TRP A 402 -2.32 2.48 21.01
CA TRP A 402 -3.50 1.98 21.71
C TRP A 402 -4.13 0.74 21.09
N PHE A 403 -3.88 0.51 19.79
CA PHE A 403 -4.46 -0.59 19.05
C PHE A 403 -3.41 -1.41 18.27
N PRO A 404 -2.33 -1.88 18.94
CA PRO A 404 -1.36 -2.78 18.30
C PRO A 404 -2.00 -4.11 17.92
N SER A 405 -1.28 -4.93 17.14
CA SER A 405 -1.73 -6.29 16.83
C SER A 405 -1.86 -7.11 18.11
N GLY A 406 -2.91 -7.94 18.19
CA GLY A 406 -3.16 -8.78 19.36
C GLY A 406 -3.85 -8.09 20.55
N VAL A 407 -4.02 -6.74 20.52
CA VAL A 407 -4.81 -6.09 21.57
C VAL A 407 -6.25 -6.59 21.54
N ARG A 408 -6.76 -6.93 22.72
CA ARG A 408 -8.16 -7.33 22.87
C ARG A 408 -9.07 -6.12 22.70
N LEU A 409 -9.87 -6.15 21.63
CA LEU A 409 -10.89 -5.15 21.40
C LEU A 409 -12.11 -5.43 22.28
N GLU A 410 -12.76 -4.35 22.71
CA GLU A 410 -14.01 -4.38 23.46
C GLU A 410 -15.13 -3.79 22.59
N GLU A 411 -16.32 -4.39 22.71
CA GLU A 411 -17.48 -3.89 22.00
C GLU A 411 -18.02 -2.65 22.75
N VAL A 412 -17.97 -1.52 22.07
CA VAL A 412 -18.60 -0.27 22.52
C VAL A 412 -19.46 0.24 21.38
N GLN A 413 -20.76 0.35 21.64
CA GLN A 413 -21.72 0.87 20.69
C GLN A 413 -22.00 2.35 20.93
N SER A 414 -22.29 3.06 19.86
CA SER A 414 -22.82 4.42 19.89
C SER A 414 -24.34 4.37 19.66
N SER A 415 -25.07 5.23 20.34
CA SER A 415 -26.51 5.43 20.09
C SER A 415 -26.81 6.10 18.74
N ASP A 416 -25.80 6.64 18.07
CA ASP A 416 -25.90 7.25 16.74
C ASP A 416 -24.89 6.58 15.78
N ALA A 417 -25.39 6.04 14.67
CA ALA A 417 -24.57 5.32 13.68
C ALA A 417 -23.50 6.21 12.99
N ARG A 418 -23.65 7.53 13.07
CA ARG A 418 -22.66 8.49 12.56
C ARG A 418 -21.42 8.58 13.44
N VAL A 419 -21.43 7.99 14.63
CA VAL A 419 -20.28 7.94 15.52
C VAL A 419 -19.72 6.52 15.50
N LYS A 420 -18.64 6.32 14.73
CA LYS A 420 -17.86 5.07 14.76
C LYS A 420 -16.99 5.04 16.01
N THR A 421 -16.81 3.85 16.58
CA THR A 421 -16.02 3.65 17.81
C THR A 421 -15.01 2.53 17.62
N LEU A 422 -13.89 2.58 18.33
CA LEU A 422 -13.03 1.42 18.58
C LEU A 422 -12.53 1.50 20.00
N ALA A 423 -12.66 0.43 20.75
CA ALA A 423 -12.33 0.40 22.16
C ALA A 423 -11.43 -0.79 22.54
N GLN A 424 -10.62 -0.59 23.53
CA GLN A 424 -9.92 -1.60 24.30
C GLN A 424 -9.99 -1.17 25.79
N THR A 425 -9.49 -1.98 26.71
CA THR A 425 -9.65 -1.77 28.17
C THR A 425 -9.33 -0.36 28.65
N GLN A 426 -8.29 0.29 28.09
CA GLN A 426 -7.79 1.58 28.59
C GLN A 426 -8.17 2.76 27.70
N GLN A 427 -8.55 2.52 26.46
CA GLN A 427 -8.71 3.57 25.46
C GLN A 427 -9.91 3.33 24.54
N LEU A 428 -10.62 4.41 24.26
CA LEU A 428 -11.69 4.52 23.28
C LEU A 428 -11.33 5.59 22.26
N VAL A 429 -11.50 5.33 20.98
CA VAL A 429 -11.53 6.34 19.92
C VAL A 429 -12.94 6.43 19.35
N MET A 430 -13.41 7.65 19.15
CA MET A 430 -14.69 7.98 18.54
C MET A 430 -14.48 8.85 17.32
N VAL A 431 -15.19 8.60 16.23
CA VAL A 431 -15.09 9.34 14.97
C VAL A 431 -16.48 9.77 14.53
N ASN A 432 -16.72 11.07 14.45
CA ASN A 432 -17.92 11.59 13.82
C ASN A 432 -17.75 11.53 12.28
N THR A 433 -18.60 10.74 11.63
CA THR A 433 -18.54 10.53 10.16
C THR A 433 -19.41 11.53 9.38
N SER A 434 -19.86 12.62 10.01
CA SER A 434 -20.72 13.60 9.36
C SER A 434 -20.16 15.02 9.44
N ASP A 435 -20.67 15.88 8.60
CA ASP A 435 -20.36 17.32 8.49
C ASP A 435 -21.12 18.18 9.51
N LYS A 436 -21.72 17.55 10.53
CA LYS A 436 -22.52 18.22 11.58
C LYS A 436 -22.11 17.73 12.95
N ASP A 437 -22.43 18.55 13.96
CA ASP A 437 -22.35 18.09 15.34
C ASP A 437 -23.26 16.88 15.57
N VAL A 438 -22.73 15.88 16.26
CA VAL A 438 -23.49 14.68 16.63
C VAL A 438 -23.42 14.49 18.13
N THR A 439 -24.58 14.41 18.76
CA THR A 439 -24.69 14.03 20.18
C THR A 439 -25.12 12.58 20.28
N ALA A 440 -24.33 11.76 20.92
CA ALA A 440 -24.57 10.32 21.07
C ALA A 440 -24.26 9.86 22.50
N THR A 441 -24.83 8.76 22.91
CA THR A 441 -24.40 8.02 24.09
C THR A 441 -23.39 6.96 23.66
N VAL A 442 -22.17 7.04 24.17
CA VAL A 442 -21.06 6.12 23.91
C VAL A 442 -20.49 5.65 25.23
N ASP A 443 -20.36 4.33 25.43
CA ASP A 443 -19.84 3.73 26.67
C ASP A 443 -20.59 4.28 27.92
N GLY A 444 -21.93 4.44 27.81
CA GLY A 444 -22.81 4.94 28.86
C GLY A 444 -22.72 6.46 29.14
N LYS A 445 -21.91 7.19 28.39
CA LYS A 445 -21.73 8.65 28.56
C LYS A 445 -22.26 9.41 27.37
N GLN A 446 -22.97 10.53 27.61
CA GLN A 446 -23.35 11.45 26.55
C GLN A 446 -22.14 12.24 26.07
N VAL A 447 -21.90 12.27 24.77
CA VAL A 447 -20.82 13.01 24.13
C VAL A 447 -21.36 13.79 22.93
N THR A 448 -20.86 15.00 22.72
CA THR A 448 -21.11 15.76 21.48
C THR A 448 -19.80 15.90 20.72
N LEU A 449 -19.77 15.42 19.50
CA LEU A 449 -18.61 15.49 18.59
C LEU A 449 -18.89 16.52 17.51
N ARG A 450 -17.91 17.39 17.24
CA ARG A 450 -17.94 18.35 16.13
C ARG A 450 -17.87 17.62 14.77
N PRO A 451 -18.13 18.30 13.64
CA PRO A 451 -17.98 17.72 12.30
C PRO A 451 -16.61 17.05 12.14
N TYR A 452 -16.61 15.79 11.71
CA TYR A 452 -15.42 14.96 11.47
C TYR A 452 -14.45 14.84 12.65
N GLU A 453 -14.89 15.14 13.86
CA GLU A 453 -14.03 15.06 15.04
C GLU A 453 -13.62 13.62 15.34
N ILE A 454 -12.31 13.45 15.62
CA ILE A 454 -11.74 12.23 16.19
C ILE A 454 -11.43 12.52 17.65
N ARG A 455 -12.09 11.83 18.55
CA ARG A 455 -11.90 12.01 20.00
C ARG A 455 -11.34 10.75 20.64
N TRP A 456 -10.23 10.93 21.32
CA TRP A 456 -9.61 9.91 22.15
C TRP A 456 -10.08 10.08 23.59
N ALA A 457 -10.59 9.03 24.21
CA ALA A 457 -11.06 9.04 25.59
C ALA A 457 -10.43 7.90 26.38
N GLY A 458 -9.79 8.22 27.50
CA GLY A 458 -9.34 7.21 28.45
C GLY A 458 -10.56 6.47 29.04
N ARG A 459 -10.47 5.17 29.12
CA ARG A 459 -11.43 4.32 29.82
C ARG A 459 -10.78 4.00 31.17
N GLY A 460 -11.30 4.60 32.25
CA GLY A 460 -10.80 4.32 33.61
C GLY A 460 -11.01 2.85 33.93
N GLY A 461 -9.94 2.17 34.33
CA GLY A 461 -10.09 0.94 35.08
C GLY A 461 -10.89 1.24 36.35
N ALA A 462 -11.91 0.44 36.59
CA ALA A 462 -12.64 0.43 37.84
C ALA A 462 -11.71 0.07 38.99
#